data_7d3b357eed81c482408ccc78eebd0044
#
_entry.id   7d3b357eed81c482408ccc78eebd0044
#
_cell.length_a   1.000
_cell.length_b   1.000
_cell.length_c   1.000
_cell.angle_alpha   90.00
_cell.angle_beta   90.00
_cell.angle_gamma   90.00
#
_symmetry.space_group_name_H-M   'P 1'
#
loop_
_entity.id
_entity.type
_entity.pdbx_description
1 polymer ?
#
loop_
_entity_poly.entity_id
_entity_poly.type
_entity_poly.pdbx_seq_one_letter_code
_entity_poly.pdbx_strand_id
1 'polypeptide(L)'
;MTRFKIVKDVFRSLEWNRRRNVLTGMIFVFLMCVVHSAPNALGREQAGGACEKRKGLVILVEFPDIAPAVDEAFVRDRFKKLDFYVREMSYGKVCTDVDITGWHRLPDSVKRYAISPANLQVDKSRVERLIRNAVNAADEKNDFLRYSFVVLFLGAAFKEYGMVGLCGYPGMLGWKEDVVLRTPKGQIVPGGVAIFTYQAHLGTLFHDIAHVWGGVRGGQRVLPCLYDHDIQARHPTSDAGFAEALINMGYWDPLSCHFYKRNIPPPGISSWTKLRLGWIPEEKVRVVDPKEESEVVLGPLEDGSSETLVIKIRLSESTYYLIENRQPIGNFDRHLPGKGVLIMYADDRIGECRHGASPVRLMNADPAVPYLQGAAFDPPGKELFVDKKNKIEIRIVERIGDSYRVRISNGKCVKP
;
A
#
# COMPACT_ATOMS: atom_id res chain seq x y z
N MET A 1 -12.36 44.14 13.88
CA MET A 1 -13.77 43.70 14.03
C MET A 1 -14.38 43.58 12.64
N THR A 2 -14.94 42.46 12.26
CA THR A 2 -15.61 42.09 11.00
C THR A 2 -14.85 41.10 10.16
N ARG A 3 -14.87 39.79 10.54
CA ARG A 3 -14.72 38.63 9.67
C ARG A 3 -14.88 37.32 10.50
N PHE A 4 -16.08 37.13 11.08
CA PHE A 4 -16.50 35.85 11.68
C PHE A 4 -18.01 35.74 11.57
N LYS A 5 -18.54 35.47 10.36
CA LYS A 5 -19.98 35.21 10.20
C LYS A 5 -20.32 34.59 8.84
N ILE A 6 -19.71 33.50 8.43
CA ILE A 6 -20.19 32.68 7.30
C ILE A 6 -19.72 31.19 7.48
N VAL A 7 -20.09 30.52 8.54
CA VAL A 7 -19.94 29.06 8.68
C VAL A 7 -21.06 28.44 9.53
N LYS A 8 -22.18 29.12 9.76
CA LYS A 8 -23.28 28.57 10.58
C LYS A 8 -24.57 28.19 9.84
N ASP A 9 -24.66 28.33 8.52
CA ASP A 9 -25.92 28.11 7.81
C ASP A 9 -26.01 26.89 6.89
N VAL A 10 -25.09 25.92 6.99
CA VAL A 10 -25.14 24.68 6.18
C VAL A 10 -25.67 23.45 6.96
N PHE A 11 -25.95 23.56 8.25
CA PHE A 11 -26.41 22.42 9.06
C PHE A 11 -27.89 22.45 9.49
N ARG A 12 -28.77 23.15 8.75
CA ARG A 12 -30.19 23.28 9.14
C ARG A 12 -31.23 22.98 8.07
N SER A 13 -30.97 22.05 7.13
CA SER A 13 -31.98 21.70 6.12
C SER A 13 -32.16 20.20 5.83
N LEU A 14 -32.03 19.32 6.82
CA LEU A 14 -32.32 17.89 6.67
C LEU A 14 -33.08 17.28 7.85
N GLU A 15 -34.05 18.04 8.39
CA GLU A 15 -35.09 17.47 9.27
C GLU A 15 -36.40 18.22 9.02
N TRP A 16 -37.19 17.74 8.06
CA TRP A 16 -38.66 17.81 8.06
C TRP A 16 -39.23 17.25 6.76
N ASN A 17 -39.66 15.97 6.80
CA ASN A 17 -40.90 15.50 6.16
C ASN A 17 -41.11 14.03 6.45
N ARG A 18 -41.64 13.77 7.63
CA ARG A 18 -42.37 12.52 7.95
C ARG A 18 -43.78 12.92 8.33
N ARG A 19 -44.76 12.51 7.53
CA ARG A 19 -46.18 12.32 7.74
C ARG A 19 -47.02 12.97 6.66
N ARG A 20 -47.66 12.14 5.77
CA ARG A 20 -49.09 11.95 5.71
C ARG A 20 -49.54 11.17 4.45
N ASN A 21 -50.28 10.08 4.73
CA ASN A 21 -51.53 9.56 4.13
C ASN A 21 -51.42 8.90 2.74
N VAL A 22 -51.61 7.58 2.59
CA VAL A 22 -52.81 6.71 2.76
C VAL A 22 -53.77 6.77 1.56
N LEU A 23 -53.95 5.60 0.93
CA LEU A 23 -55.02 5.06 0.09
C LEU A 23 -55.20 5.61 -1.34
N THR A 24 -55.06 4.81 -2.36
CA THR A 24 -56.13 4.07 -3.10
C THR A 24 -55.61 3.67 -4.49
N GLY A 25 -55.92 2.43 -4.91
CA GLY A 25 -56.04 2.10 -6.33
C GLY A 25 -55.21 0.93 -6.83
N MET A 26 -55.73 -0.29 -6.68
CA MET A 26 -55.33 -1.47 -7.43
C MET A 26 -55.64 -1.27 -8.93
N ILE A 27 -54.63 -1.44 -9.78
CA ILE A 27 -54.84 -1.95 -11.16
C ILE A 27 -53.71 -2.92 -11.47
N PHE A 28 -54.08 -4.19 -11.63
CA PHE A 28 -53.21 -5.25 -12.14
C PHE A 28 -52.95 -5.03 -13.63
N VAL A 29 -51.72 -4.84 -14.03
CA VAL A 29 -51.24 -5.09 -15.39
C VAL A 29 -50.04 -6.03 -15.31
N PHE A 30 -50.27 -7.27 -15.72
CA PHE A 30 -49.22 -8.26 -15.96
C PHE A 30 -48.39 -7.79 -17.16
N LEU A 31 -47.17 -7.30 -16.92
CA LEU A 31 -46.18 -7.16 -17.96
C LEU A 31 -45.04 -8.15 -17.65
N MET A 32 -44.95 -9.20 -18.47
CA MET A 32 -43.81 -10.11 -18.47
C MET A 32 -42.56 -9.33 -18.82
N CYS A 33 -41.79 -8.89 -17.81
CA CYS A 33 -40.42 -8.49 -18.00
C CYS A 33 -39.53 -9.74 -18.00
N VAL A 34 -39.07 -10.10 -19.20
CA VAL A 34 -37.94 -11.03 -19.37
C VAL A 34 -36.74 -10.39 -18.67
N VAL A 35 -36.42 -10.88 -17.46
CA VAL A 35 -35.22 -10.52 -16.74
C VAL A 35 -34.06 -11.18 -17.48
N HIS A 36 -33.35 -10.41 -18.30
CA HIS A 36 -32.00 -10.76 -18.71
C HIS A 36 -31.14 -10.59 -17.48
N SER A 37 -30.92 -11.70 -16.78
CA SER A 37 -29.89 -11.79 -15.77
C SER A 37 -28.54 -11.56 -16.45
N ALA A 38 -27.96 -10.38 -16.23
CA ALA A 38 -26.53 -10.17 -16.47
C ALA A 38 -25.74 -11.23 -15.69
N PRO A 39 -24.75 -11.90 -16.28
CA PRO A 39 -23.95 -12.83 -15.54
C PRO A 39 -23.20 -12.07 -14.45
N ASN A 40 -23.42 -12.46 -13.20
CA ASN A 40 -22.58 -12.10 -12.09
C ASN A 40 -21.13 -12.38 -12.50
N ALA A 41 -20.32 -11.35 -12.51
CA ALA A 41 -18.87 -11.46 -12.57
C ALA A 41 -18.36 -12.06 -11.25
N LEU A 42 -18.70 -13.32 -11.02
CA LEU A 42 -18.01 -14.20 -10.09
C LEU A 42 -16.63 -14.46 -10.67
N GLY A 43 -15.61 -14.21 -9.86
CA GLY A 43 -14.22 -14.25 -10.20
C GLY A 43 -13.83 -15.41 -11.12
N ARG A 44 -13.08 -15.08 -12.15
CA ARG A 44 -12.31 -16.07 -12.91
C ARG A 44 -11.50 -16.90 -11.92
N GLU A 45 -11.84 -18.17 -11.74
CA GLU A 45 -10.95 -19.15 -11.14
C GLU A 45 -9.64 -19.13 -11.93
N GLN A 46 -8.60 -18.56 -11.32
CA GLN A 46 -7.26 -18.65 -11.85
C GLN A 46 -6.84 -20.12 -11.76
N ALA A 47 -6.31 -20.65 -12.87
CA ALA A 47 -5.80 -22.00 -12.97
C ALA A 47 -4.92 -22.35 -11.75
N GLY A 48 -5.28 -23.41 -11.04
CA GLY A 48 -4.75 -23.80 -9.73
C GLY A 48 -3.30 -24.24 -9.72
N GLY A 49 -2.38 -23.29 -9.80
CA GLY A 49 -1.01 -23.47 -9.33
C GLY A 49 -0.95 -23.20 -7.83
N ALA A 50 -0.22 -24.03 -7.07
CA ALA A 50 -0.02 -23.79 -5.66
C ALA A 50 0.72 -22.46 -5.46
N CYS A 51 0.17 -21.51 -4.68
CA CYS A 51 0.83 -20.25 -4.36
C CYS A 51 2.07 -20.46 -3.48
N GLU A 52 3.09 -19.62 -3.63
CA GLU A 52 4.22 -19.54 -2.69
C GLU A 52 3.70 -19.07 -1.33
N LYS A 53 3.79 -19.95 -0.33
CA LYS A 53 3.30 -19.63 1.02
C LYS A 53 4.29 -18.79 1.79
N ARG A 54 3.87 -17.61 2.21
CA ARG A 54 4.56 -16.78 3.21
C ARG A 54 3.96 -17.10 4.59
N LYS A 55 4.61 -18.01 5.32
CA LYS A 55 4.11 -18.43 6.63
C LYS A 55 4.56 -17.45 7.71
N GLY A 56 3.60 -16.93 8.50
CA GLY A 56 3.83 -15.97 9.59
C GLY A 56 3.42 -16.49 10.95
N LEU A 57 4.04 -15.96 12.01
CA LEU A 57 3.59 -16.11 13.39
C LEU A 57 3.01 -14.79 13.89
N VAL A 58 1.77 -14.79 14.33
CA VAL A 58 1.11 -13.64 14.96
C VAL A 58 1.06 -13.87 16.46
N ILE A 59 1.83 -13.11 17.22
CA ILE A 59 1.88 -13.13 18.68
C ILE A 59 0.90 -12.09 19.20
N LEU A 60 -0.16 -12.54 19.88
CA LEU A 60 -1.13 -11.64 20.51
C LEU A 60 -0.58 -11.11 21.82
N VAL A 61 -0.58 -9.80 21.99
CA VAL A 61 0.03 -9.11 23.13
C VAL A 61 -1.02 -8.34 23.92
N GLU A 62 -1.11 -8.63 25.23
CA GLU A 62 -1.87 -7.85 26.21
C GLU A 62 -0.95 -7.24 27.27
N PHE A 63 -1.45 -6.24 27.98
CA PHE A 63 -0.73 -5.53 29.03
C PHE A 63 -1.44 -5.65 30.38
N PRO A 64 -0.72 -5.54 31.52
CA PRO A 64 -1.33 -5.65 32.84
C PRO A 64 -2.42 -4.59 33.13
N ASP A 65 -2.30 -3.43 32.48
CA ASP A 65 -3.15 -2.24 32.69
C ASP A 65 -4.21 -2.05 31.59
N ILE A 66 -4.20 -2.88 30.53
CA ILE A 66 -5.15 -2.76 29.41
C ILE A 66 -5.55 -4.17 28.95
N ALA A 67 -6.85 -4.47 29.07
CA ALA A 67 -7.42 -5.67 28.47
C ALA A 67 -7.47 -5.54 26.94
N PRO A 68 -7.31 -6.65 26.19
CA PRO A 68 -7.45 -6.64 24.74
C PRO A 68 -8.83 -6.08 24.31
N ALA A 69 -8.82 -5.14 23.39
CA ALA A 69 -10.05 -4.54 22.86
C ALA A 69 -10.75 -5.40 21.80
N VAL A 70 -10.09 -6.47 21.36
CA VAL A 70 -10.56 -7.39 20.31
C VAL A 70 -10.22 -8.85 20.69
N ASP A 71 -10.93 -9.79 20.10
CA ASP A 71 -10.68 -11.20 20.27
C ASP A 71 -9.77 -11.79 19.16
N GLU A 72 -9.43 -13.06 19.30
CA GLU A 72 -8.62 -13.79 18.32
C GLU A 72 -9.34 -13.92 16.95
N ALA A 73 -10.66 -14.04 16.96
CA ALA A 73 -11.44 -14.17 15.72
C ALA A 73 -11.33 -12.89 14.86
N PHE A 74 -11.34 -11.73 15.50
CA PHE A 74 -11.07 -10.45 14.83
C PHE A 74 -9.68 -10.44 14.17
N VAL A 75 -8.65 -10.88 14.89
CA VAL A 75 -7.28 -10.91 14.35
C VAL A 75 -7.20 -11.88 13.17
N ARG A 76 -7.78 -13.05 13.29
CA ARG A 76 -7.84 -14.06 12.21
C ARG A 76 -8.51 -13.52 10.93
N ASP A 77 -9.61 -12.77 11.06
CA ASP A 77 -10.29 -12.11 9.94
C ASP A 77 -9.38 -11.08 9.25
N ARG A 78 -8.61 -10.31 10.03
CA ARG A 78 -7.65 -9.33 9.49
C ARG A 78 -6.60 -9.99 8.60
N PHE A 79 -6.04 -11.13 9.01
CA PHE A 79 -5.03 -11.85 8.23
C PHE A 79 -5.63 -12.61 7.04
N LYS A 80 -6.88 -13.06 7.10
CA LYS A 80 -7.61 -13.54 5.91
C LYS A 80 -7.77 -12.45 4.86
N LYS A 81 -8.10 -11.22 5.28
CA LYS A 81 -8.19 -10.07 4.37
C LYS A 81 -6.83 -9.69 3.79
N LEU A 82 -5.74 -9.83 4.57
CA LEU A 82 -4.39 -9.64 4.07
C LEU A 82 -4.03 -10.69 3.02
N ASP A 83 -4.34 -11.96 3.25
CA ASP A 83 -4.12 -13.04 2.26
C ASP A 83 -4.87 -12.75 0.95
N PHE A 84 -6.13 -12.33 1.04
CA PHE A 84 -6.92 -11.97 -0.13
C PHE A 84 -6.27 -10.80 -0.91
N TYR A 85 -5.79 -9.77 -0.21
CA TYR A 85 -5.07 -8.66 -0.81
C TYR A 85 -3.79 -9.11 -1.52
N VAL A 86 -2.97 -9.89 -0.83
CA VAL A 86 -1.68 -10.40 -1.35
C VAL A 86 -1.87 -11.27 -2.58
N ARG A 87 -2.87 -12.14 -2.59
CA ARG A 87 -3.21 -12.96 -3.75
C ARG A 87 -3.55 -12.11 -4.96
N GLU A 88 -4.41 -11.10 -4.80
CA GLU A 88 -4.77 -10.22 -5.92
C GLU A 88 -3.54 -9.43 -6.41
N MET A 89 -2.76 -8.86 -5.50
CA MET A 89 -1.58 -8.07 -5.86
C MET A 89 -0.47 -8.88 -6.51
N SER A 90 -0.35 -10.16 -6.18
CA SER A 90 0.67 -11.07 -6.71
C SER A 90 0.18 -11.93 -7.89
N TYR A 91 -1.00 -11.67 -8.43
CA TYR A 91 -1.63 -12.49 -9.48
C TYR A 91 -1.78 -13.97 -9.09
N GLY A 92 -2.08 -14.22 -7.81
CA GLY A 92 -2.21 -15.56 -7.24
C GLY A 92 -0.89 -16.28 -6.94
N LYS A 93 0.27 -15.67 -7.22
CA LYS A 93 1.59 -16.32 -7.03
C LYS A 93 1.96 -16.50 -5.56
N VAL A 94 1.56 -15.55 -4.71
CA VAL A 94 1.91 -15.55 -3.28
C VAL A 94 0.63 -15.58 -2.44
N CYS A 95 0.71 -16.32 -1.34
CA CYS A 95 -0.35 -16.35 -0.32
C CYS A 95 0.26 -16.24 1.07
N THR A 96 -0.52 -15.72 2.01
CA THR A 96 -0.13 -15.66 3.42
C THR A 96 -0.86 -16.72 4.21
N ASP A 97 -0.13 -17.40 5.08
CA ASP A 97 -0.66 -18.36 6.05
C ASP A 97 -0.10 -18.00 7.42
N VAL A 98 -0.96 -17.82 8.43
CA VAL A 98 -0.51 -17.39 9.75
C VAL A 98 -0.98 -18.33 10.85
N ASP A 99 -0.05 -18.72 11.71
CA ASP A 99 -0.37 -19.29 13.00
C ASP A 99 -0.55 -18.12 14.00
N ILE A 100 -1.61 -18.15 14.79
CA ILE A 100 -1.93 -17.12 15.79
C ILE A 100 -1.80 -17.74 17.15
N THR A 101 -1.01 -17.12 18.04
CA THR A 101 -0.90 -17.56 19.44
C THR A 101 -2.14 -17.14 20.25
N GLY A 102 -2.30 -17.66 21.46
CA GLY A 102 -3.18 -17.03 22.45
C GLY A 102 -2.60 -15.67 22.90
N TRP A 103 -3.36 -14.95 23.75
CA TRP A 103 -2.90 -13.71 24.35
C TRP A 103 -1.76 -13.94 25.34
N HIS A 104 -0.67 -13.21 25.17
CA HIS A 104 0.48 -13.19 26.07
C HIS A 104 0.47 -11.87 26.85
N ARG A 105 0.34 -11.97 28.19
CA ARG A 105 0.45 -10.82 29.08
C ARG A 105 1.91 -10.46 29.28
N LEU A 106 2.29 -9.24 28.88
CA LEU A 106 3.64 -8.74 29.08
C LEU A 106 3.88 -8.27 30.54
N PRO A 107 5.14 -8.21 30.99
CA PRO A 107 5.44 -7.90 32.38
C PRO A 107 5.15 -6.44 32.78
N ASP A 108 5.26 -5.50 31.82
CA ASP A 108 5.17 -4.07 32.08
C ASP A 108 3.84 -3.49 31.55
N SER A 109 3.42 -2.34 32.09
CA SER A 109 2.29 -1.56 31.58
C SER A 109 2.56 -1.04 30.16
N VAL A 110 1.49 -0.76 29.38
CA VAL A 110 1.61 -0.26 28.00
C VAL A 110 2.48 1.00 27.92
N LYS A 111 2.45 1.87 28.93
CA LYS A 111 3.27 3.10 28.99
C LYS A 111 4.77 2.86 28.91
N ARG A 112 5.25 1.68 29.34
CA ARG A 112 6.68 1.31 29.25
C ARG A 112 7.11 0.99 27.82
N TYR A 113 6.16 0.65 26.96
CA TYR A 113 6.37 0.31 25.55
C TYR A 113 5.92 1.44 24.60
N ALA A 114 5.11 2.38 25.08
CA ALA A 114 4.55 3.46 24.26
C ALA A 114 5.65 4.30 23.60
N ILE A 115 5.42 4.67 22.34
CA ILE A 115 6.37 5.37 21.48
C ILE A 115 5.80 6.67 20.92
N SER A 116 6.67 7.53 20.38
CA SER A 116 6.24 8.70 19.61
C SER A 116 5.51 8.30 18.33
N PRO A 117 4.44 8.99 17.93
CA PRO A 117 3.81 8.81 16.62
C PRO A 117 4.67 9.33 15.47
N ALA A 118 5.71 10.12 15.75
CA ALA A 118 6.65 10.63 14.74
C ALA A 118 7.80 9.64 14.54
N ASN A 119 7.95 9.09 13.35
CA ASN A 119 8.94 8.06 13.02
C ASN A 119 10.37 8.41 13.48
N LEU A 120 10.78 9.65 13.25
CA LEU A 120 12.14 10.09 13.60
C LEU A 120 12.38 10.32 15.10
N GLN A 121 11.32 10.26 15.91
CA GLN A 121 11.36 10.50 17.36
C GLN A 121 11.05 9.22 18.16
N VAL A 122 10.99 8.07 17.51
CA VAL A 122 10.72 6.79 18.16
C VAL A 122 11.88 6.39 19.06
N ASP A 123 11.58 6.10 20.32
CA ASP A 123 12.52 5.46 21.23
C ASP A 123 12.69 3.97 20.85
N LYS A 124 13.79 3.67 20.17
CA LYS A 124 14.11 2.33 19.68
C LYS A 124 14.22 1.30 20.81
N SER A 125 14.66 1.71 22.00
CA SER A 125 14.79 0.82 23.16
C SER A 125 13.43 0.28 23.64
N ARG A 126 12.35 1.06 23.46
CA ARG A 126 10.99 0.64 23.78
C ARG A 126 10.46 -0.35 22.75
N VAL A 127 10.75 -0.14 21.46
CA VAL A 127 10.43 -1.09 20.39
C VAL A 127 11.16 -2.42 20.61
N GLU A 128 12.45 -2.38 20.88
CA GLU A 128 13.27 -3.56 21.18
C GLU A 128 12.74 -4.33 22.41
N ARG A 129 12.42 -3.60 23.49
CA ARG A 129 11.84 -4.20 24.71
C ARG A 129 10.52 -4.91 24.43
N LEU A 130 9.62 -4.27 23.65
CA LEU A 130 8.34 -4.87 23.26
C LEU A 130 8.55 -6.17 22.49
N ILE A 131 9.40 -6.14 21.47
CA ILE A 131 9.69 -7.31 20.64
C ILE A 131 10.31 -8.42 21.52
N ARG A 132 11.32 -8.10 22.31
CA ARG A 132 11.98 -9.07 23.19
C ARG A 132 11.00 -9.73 24.14
N ASN A 133 10.17 -8.96 24.83
CA ASN A 133 9.22 -9.51 25.80
C ASN A 133 8.14 -10.36 25.14
N ALA A 134 7.61 -9.96 23.98
CA ALA A 134 6.60 -10.72 23.25
C ALA A 134 7.17 -12.03 22.67
N VAL A 135 8.35 -11.96 22.04
CA VAL A 135 9.05 -13.14 21.52
C VAL A 135 9.39 -14.11 22.63
N ASN A 136 9.88 -13.63 23.77
CA ASN A 136 10.19 -14.46 24.95
C ASN A 136 8.95 -15.17 25.49
N ALA A 137 7.81 -14.47 25.54
CA ALA A 137 6.56 -15.05 26.03
C ALA A 137 6.02 -16.16 25.12
N ALA A 138 6.33 -16.08 23.81
CA ALA A 138 5.91 -17.06 22.81
C ALA A 138 6.93 -18.21 22.59
N ASP A 139 8.17 -18.09 23.10
CA ASP A 139 9.31 -18.96 22.79
C ASP A 139 9.11 -20.44 23.21
N GLU A 140 8.35 -20.66 24.28
CA GLU A 140 8.13 -22.02 24.79
C GLU A 140 7.33 -22.93 23.86
N LYS A 141 6.38 -22.34 23.13
CA LYS A 141 5.36 -23.06 22.36
C LYS A 141 5.56 -22.98 20.86
N ASN A 142 6.54 -22.19 20.39
CA ASN A 142 6.71 -21.93 18.97
C ASN A 142 8.13 -22.22 18.50
N ASP A 143 8.24 -22.86 17.36
CA ASP A 143 9.46 -23.00 16.59
C ASP A 143 9.53 -21.86 15.56
N PHE A 144 10.32 -20.82 15.85
CA PHE A 144 10.41 -19.62 15.02
C PHE A 144 10.98 -19.89 13.62
N LEU A 145 11.76 -20.96 13.45
CA LEU A 145 12.33 -21.31 12.14
C LEU A 145 11.28 -21.74 11.10
N ARG A 146 10.05 -22.02 11.54
CA ARG A 146 8.92 -22.36 10.66
C ARG A 146 8.30 -21.17 9.99
N TYR A 147 8.64 -19.93 10.39
CA TYR A 147 7.98 -18.71 9.97
C TYR A 147 8.94 -17.81 9.21
N SER A 148 8.46 -17.19 8.12
CA SER A 148 9.21 -16.22 7.32
C SER A 148 9.07 -14.79 7.84
N PHE A 149 8.12 -14.53 8.74
CA PHE A 149 7.91 -13.25 9.42
C PHE A 149 7.16 -13.43 10.73
N VAL A 150 7.34 -12.46 11.62
CA VAL A 150 6.62 -12.39 12.91
C VAL A 150 5.83 -11.09 13.00
N VAL A 151 4.67 -11.17 13.58
CA VAL A 151 3.82 -10.01 13.87
C VAL A 151 3.51 -9.97 15.36
N LEU A 152 3.68 -8.83 15.99
CA LEU A 152 3.13 -8.52 17.29
C LEU A 152 1.81 -7.79 17.11
N PHE A 153 0.71 -8.38 17.55
CA PHE A 153 -0.61 -7.78 17.46
C PHE A 153 -1.06 -7.36 18.86
N LEU A 154 -1.12 -6.03 19.07
CA LEU A 154 -1.37 -5.43 20.37
C LEU A 154 -2.88 -5.29 20.61
N GLY A 155 -3.36 -5.74 21.75
CA GLY A 155 -4.72 -5.47 22.23
C GLY A 155 -4.98 -4.00 22.59
N ALA A 156 -3.93 -3.18 22.60
CA ALA A 156 -3.98 -1.74 22.88
C ALA A 156 -4.32 -0.89 21.65
N ALA A 157 -4.87 0.30 21.87
CA ALA A 157 -5.17 1.27 20.83
C ALA A 157 -3.97 2.16 20.48
N PHE A 158 -4.06 2.87 19.33
CA PHE A 158 -3.10 3.88 18.91
C PHE A 158 -2.76 4.90 20.01
N LYS A 159 -3.78 5.43 20.66
CA LYS A 159 -3.61 6.45 21.73
C LYS A 159 -2.79 5.95 22.93
N GLU A 160 -2.71 4.64 23.12
CA GLU A 160 -2.01 4.00 24.24
C GLU A 160 -0.58 3.61 23.87
N TYR A 161 -0.38 3.12 22.63
CA TYR A 161 0.92 2.69 22.14
C TYR A 161 1.70 3.80 21.43
N GLY A 162 1.03 4.62 20.61
CA GLY A 162 1.60 5.76 19.87
C GLY A 162 1.61 5.62 18.35
N MET A 163 1.58 4.39 17.80
CA MET A 163 1.48 4.12 16.36
C MET A 163 0.44 3.03 16.06
N VAL A 164 -0.19 3.11 14.90
CA VAL A 164 -1.12 2.05 14.45
C VAL A 164 -0.39 0.82 13.94
N GLY A 165 0.80 1.01 13.35
CA GLY A 165 1.68 -0.02 12.85
C GLY A 165 3.10 0.51 12.70
N LEU A 166 4.08 -0.38 12.74
CA LEU A 166 5.47 -0.10 12.40
C LEU A 166 6.21 -1.40 12.07
N CYS A 167 7.21 -1.31 11.21
CA CYS A 167 8.18 -2.37 11.03
C CYS A 167 9.30 -2.24 12.08
N GLY A 168 9.42 -3.23 12.97
CA GLY A 168 10.50 -3.27 13.95
C GLY A 168 11.83 -3.59 13.28
N TYR A 169 11.87 -4.66 12.48
CA TYR A 169 13.02 -5.04 11.65
C TYR A 169 12.53 -5.68 10.34
N PRO A 170 13.09 -5.31 9.20
CA PRO A 170 14.02 -4.18 8.96
C PRO A 170 13.28 -2.83 8.97
N GLY A 171 13.53 -2.03 9.98
CA GLY A 171 12.82 -0.75 10.19
C GLY A 171 13.37 0.02 11.38
N MET A 172 12.57 0.19 12.45
CA MET A 172 12.94 1.01 13.60
C MET A 172 14.21 0.55 14.32
N LEU A 173 14.50 -0.76 14.34
CA LEU A 173 15.71 -1.32 14.94
C LEU A 173 16.93 -1.31 14.00
N GLY A 174 16.74 -0.85 12.77
CA GLY A 174 17.78 -0.78 11.76
C GLY A 174 17.50 -1.69 10.55
N TRP A 175 18.43 -1.68 9.59
CA TRP A 175 18.35 -2.47 8.37
C TRP A 175 19.71 -3.01 7.92
N LYS A 176 20.57 -3.27 8.88
CA LYS A 176 21.82 -3.99 8.60
C LYS A 176 21.52 -5.47 8.46
N GLU A 177 22.20 -6.15 7.55
CA GLU A 177 22.02 -7.57 7.29
C GLU A 177 22.44 -8.46 8.48
N ASP A 178 23.28 -7.95 9.35
CA ASP A 178 23.79 -8.62 10.55
C ASP A 178 22.86 -8.50 11.79
N VAL A 179 21.75 -7.79 11.68
CA VAL A 179 20.78 -7.70 12.79
C VAL A 179 20.03 -9.02 12.91
N VAL A 180 20.31 -9.76 13.95
CA VAL A 180 19.67 -11.05 14.24
C VAL A 180 18.86 -10.93 15.53
N LEU A 181 17.55 -11.16 15.42
CA LEU A 181 16.67 -11.32 16.58
C LEU A 181 16.77 -12.76 17.10
N ARG A 182 17.07 -12.92 18.40
CA ARG A 182 17.18 -14.21 19.06
C ARG A 182 16.24 -14.31 20.24
N THR A 183 15.68 -15.51 20.46
CA THR A 183 14.92 -15.84 21.65
C THR A 183 15.84 -16.22 22.81
N PRO A 184 15.35 -16.30 24.06
CA PRO A 184 16.12 -16.79 25.20
C PRO A 184 16.63 -18.23 25.03
N LYS A 185 15.91 -19.08 24.29
CA LYS A 185 16.33 -20.45 23.96
C LYS A 185 17.34 -20.51 22.82
N GLY A 186 17.78 -19.33 22.31
CA GLY A 186 18.76 -19.23 21.25
C GLY A 186 18.20 -19.42 19.84
N GLN A 187 16.87 -19.55 19.67
CA GLN A 187 16.25 -19.61 18.34
C GLN A 187 16.48 -18.28 17.61
N ILE A 188 16.67 -18.37 16.31
CA ILE A 188 16.68 -17.21 15.41
C ILE A 188 15.24 -16.90 15.02
N VAL A 189 14.86 -15.63 15.10
CA VAL A 189 13.60 -15.13 14.53
C VAL A 189 13.87 -14.69 13.09
N PRO A 190 13.51 -15.49 12.09
CA PRO A 190 13.82 -15.20 10.69
C PRO A 190 12.91 -14.10 10.13
N GLY A 191 13.34 -13.51 9.02
CA GLY A 191 12.57 -12.56 8.23
C GLY A 191 12.42 -11.17 8.83
N GLY A 192 11.98 -11.06 10.06
CA GLY A 192 11.79 -9.79 10.75
C GLY A 192 10.47 -9.70 11.50
N VAL A 193 10.20 -8.52 12.10
CA VAL A 193 9.07 -8.31 12.99
C VAL A 193 8.32 -7.01 12.66
N ALA A 194 7.02 -7.12 12.44
CA ALA A 194 6.08 -5.99 12.36
C ALA A 194 5.22 -5.92 13.62
N ILE A 195 4.78 -4.72 14.00
CA ILE A 195 3.98 -4.46 15.19
C ILE A 195 2.73 -3.69 14.80
N PHE A 196 1.55 -4.12 15.27
CA PHE A 196 0.28 -3.47 14.98
C PHE A 196 -0.58 -3.33 16.22
N THR A 197 -1.26 -2.20 16.36
CA THR A 197 -2.43 -2.09 17.22
C THR A 197 -3.65 -2.65 16.48
N TYR A 198 -4.71 -3.01 17.22
CA TYR A 198 -5.94 -3.54 16.61
C TYR A 198 -6.61 -2.55 15.63
N GLN A 199 -6.27 -1.27 15.67
CA GLN A 199 -6.79 -0.21 14.81
C GLN A 199 -6.08 -0.11 13.45
N ALA A 200 -5.03 -0.92 13.22
CA ALA A 200 -4.28 -0.88 11.97
C ALA A 200 -5.18 -1.18 10.77
N HIS A 201 -5.14 -0.33 9.74
CA HIS A 201 -5.83 -0.55 8.48
C HIS A 201 -5.19 -1.73 7.70
N LEU A 202 -5.93 -2.35 6.77
CA LEU A 202 -5.39 -3.43 5.94
C LEU A 202 -4.13 -2.98 5.18
N GLY A 203 -4.14 -1.75 4.64
CA GLY A 203 -2.96 -1.18 3.98
C GLY A 203 -1.77 -0.98 4.93
N THR A 204 -2.02 -0.70 6.22
CA THR A 204 -0.95 -0.64 7.24
C THR A 204 -0.37 -2.03 7.51
N LEU A 205 -1.21 -3.07 7.60
CA LEU A 205 -0.73 -4.45 7.73
C LEU A 205 0.17 -4.82 6.55
N PHE A 206 -0.30 -4.56 5.33
CA PHE A 206 0.50 -4.84 4.13
C PHE A 206 1.80 -4.04 4.10
N HIS A 207 1.75 -2.73 4.37
CA HIS A 207 2.90 -1.82 4.34
C HIS A 207 4.07 -2.34 5.19
N ASP A 208 3.81 -2.59 6.49
CA ASP A 208 4.86 -2.99 7.41
C ASP A 208 5.33 -4.44 7.19
N ILE A 209 4.43 -5.35 6.79
CA ILE A 209 4.80 -6.72 6.43
C ILE A 209 5.56 -6.76 5.09
N ALA A 210 5.25 -5.88 4.14
CA ALA A 210 6.00 -5.78 2.88
C ALA A 210 7.47 -5.36 3.11
N HIS A 211 7.74 -4.48 4.09
CA HIS A 211 9.12 -4.20 4.51
C HIS A 211 9.86 -5.45 4.96
N VAL A 212 9.19 -6.30 5.76
CA VAL A 212 9.76 -7.57 6.23
C VAL A 212 10.03 -8.51 5.05
N TRP A 213 9.09 -8.66 4.12
CA TRP A 213 9.26 -9.53 2.95
C TRP A 213 10.32 -9.04 1.96
N GLY A 214 10.45 -7.73 1.79
CA GLY A 214 11.51 -7.14 0.98
C GLY A 214 12.88 -7.37 1.59
N GLY A 215 12.97 -7.32 2.90
CA GLY A 215 14.22 -7.49 3.65
C GLY A 215 15.24 -6.41 3.37
N VAL A 216 16.51 -6.78 3.53
CA VAL A 216 17.69 -5.90 3.33
C VAL A 216 18.57 -6.49 2.23
N ARG A 217 19.10 -5.63 1.38
CA ARG A 217 20.07 -5.99 0.35
C ARG A 217 21.08 -4.84 0.19
N GLY A 218 22.38 -5.16 0.27
CA GLY A 218 23.43 -4.15 0.15
C GLY A 218 23.33 -3.05 1.23
N GLY A 219 22.89 -3.39 2.44
CA GLY A 219 22.74 -2.44 3.54
C GLY A 219 21.52 -1.50 3.44
N GLN A 220 20.61 -1.72 2.51
CA GLN A 220 19.39 -0.93 2.33
C GLN A 220 18.14 -1.82 2.36
N ARG A 221 17.00 -1.26 2.82
CA ARG A 221 15.70 -1.93 2.67
C ARG A 221 15.35 -2.05 1.19
N VAL A 222 14.95 -3.24 0.76
CA VAL A 222 14.46 -3.45 -0.61
C VAL A 222 13.17 -2.67 -0.86
N LEU A 223 12.30 -2.60 0.16
CA LEU A 223 11.07 -1.83 0.14
C LEU A 223 11.08 -0.80 1.28
N PRO A 224 11.53 0.44 1.06
CA PRO A 224 11.39 1.54 2.01
C PRO A 224 9.98 2.12 1.99
N CYS A 225 9.65 2.96 2.98
CA CYS A 225 8.47 3.82 2.89
C CYS A 225 8.62 4.77 1.70
N LEU A 226 7.50 5.10 1.03
CA LEU A 226 7.46 6.00 -0.13
C LEU A 226 6.89 7.39 0.21
N TYR A 227 6.49 7.63 1.47
CA TYR A 227 6.21 8.97 2.00
C TYR A 227 7.49 9.60 2.55
N ASP A 228 7.55 10.94 2.59
CA ASP A 228 8.70 11.66 3.13
C ASP A 228 8.71 11.65 4.66
N HIS A 229 9.74 11.05 5.27
CA HIS A 229 9.86 10.88 6.71
C HIS A 229 10.09 12.22 7.45
N ASP A 230 10.76 13.18 6.82
CA ASP A 230 11.04 14.47 7.46
C ASP A 230 9.77 15.31 7.56
N ILE A 231 8.89 15.22 6.56
CA ILE A 231 7.58 15.88 6.57
C ILE A 231 6.62 15.14 7.51
N GLN A 232 6.57 13.81 7.44
CA GLN A 232 5.74 13.00 8.34
C GLN A 232 6.01 13.30 9.82
N ALA A 233 7.28 13.49 10.18
CA ALA A 233 7.66 13.78 11.56
C ALA A 233 7.15 15.12 12.09
N ARG A 234 6.72 16.05 11.21
CA ARG A 234 6.15 17.35 11.62
C ARG A 234 4.67 17.24 11.99
N HIS A 235 3.94 16.32 11.34
CA HIS A 235 2.49 16.18 11.46
C HIS A 235 2.05 14.71 11.62
N PRO A 236 2.51 14.01 12.67
CA PRO A 236 2.40 12.55 12.73
C PRO A 236 1.00 12.03 13.07
N THR A 237 0.12 12.87 13.61
CA THR A 237 -1.14 12.41 14.23
C THR A 237 -2.39 12.78 13.46
N SER A 238 -2.29 13.59 12.40
CA SER A 238 -3.45 13.99 11.60
C SER A 238 -3.36 13.46 10.17
N ASP A 239 -4.49 12.99 9.63
CA ASP A 239 -4.55 12.53 8.23
C ASP A 239 -4.19 13.67 7.26
N ALA A 240 -4.62 14.89 7.53
CA ALA A 240 -4.31 16.06 6.71
C ALA A 240 -2.81 16.39 6.72
N GLY A 241 -2.17 16.38 7.89
CA GLY A 241 -0.73 16.62 8.01
C GLY A 241 0.10 15.47 7.43
N PHE A 242 -0.36 14.23 7.56
CA PHE A 242 0.30 13.09 6.91
C PHE A 242 0.22 13.20 5.38
N ALA A 243 -0.88 13.71 4.83
CA ALA A 243 -1.02 13.89 3.38
C ALA A 243 0.05 14.82 2.78
N GLU A 244 0.59 15.76 3.55
CA GLU A 244 1.71 16.61 3.12
C GLU A 244 3.00 15.80 2.87
N ALA A 245 3.17 14.64 3.50
CA ALA A 245 4.32 13.76 3.29
C ALA A 245 4.21 12.90 2.01
N LEU A 246 3.06 12.91 1.33
CA LEU A 246 2.78 12.09 0.16
C LEU A 246 3.29 12.70 -1.15
N ILE A 247 4.47 13.29 -1.14
CA ILE A 247 5.04 14.06 -2.26
C ILE A 247 5.64 13.19 -3.37
N ASN A 248 5.85 11.89 -3.12
CA ASN A 248 6.52 11.00 -4.06
C ASN A 248 5.54 10.13 -4.87
N MET A 249 4.68 9.36 -4.18
CA MET A 249 3.75 8.40 -4.79
C MET A 249 2.27 8.71 -4.47
N GLY A 250 1.97 9.73 -3.68
CA GLY A 250 0.60 10.09 -3.33
C GLY A 250 -0.17 8.92 -2.71
N TYR A 251 -1.39 8.71 -3.21
CA TYR A 251 -2.28 7.60 -2.81
C TYR A 251 -2.22 6.39 -3.75
N TRP A 252 -1.21 6.30 -4.64
CA TRP A 252 -1.13 5.28 -5.67
C TRP A 252 -0.42 3.99 -5.24
N ASP A 253 0.12 3.96 -4.02
CA ASP A 253 0.80 2.79 -3.46
C ASP A 253 0.70 2.79 -1.92
N PRO A 254 0.32 1.68 -1.27
CA PRO A 254 0.27 1.58 0.19
C PRO A 254 1.60 1.83 0.91
N LEU A 255 2.75 1.66 0.24
CA LEU A 255 4.04 2.04 0.83
C LEU A 255 4.19 3.57 0.94
N SER A 256 3.38 4.35 0.21
CA SER A 256 3.26 5.80 0.36
C SER A 256 2.13 6.15 1.31
N CYS A 257 0.91 5.67 1.06
CA CYS A 257 -0.23 5.90 1.95
C CYS A 257 -1.07 4.64 2.10
N HIS A 258 -1.31 4.25 3.34
CA HIS A 258 -1.98 3.00 3.70
C HIS A 258 -3.41 2.88 3.18
N PHE A 259 -4.06 4.01 2.86
CA PHE A 259 -5.43 4.07 2.33
C PHE A 259 -5.68 5.42 1.66
N TYR A 260 -6.55 5.45 0.66
CA TYR A 260 -7.05 6.70 0.08
C TYR A 260 -8.14 7.33 0.95
N LYS A 261 -9.04 6.48 1.48
CA LYS A 261 -10.04 6.85 2.50
C LYS A 261 -10.05 5.78 3.58
N ARG A 262 -10.16 6.20 4.83
CA ARG A 262 -10.00 5.31 6.00
C ARG A 262 -10.99 4.13 6.05
N ASN A 263 -12.18 4.30 5.50
CA ASN A 263 -13.27 3.32 5.55
C ASN A 263 -13.38 2.42 4.31
N ILE A 264 -12.43 2.51 3.37
CA ILE A 264 -12.37 1.68 2.17
C ILE A 264 -11.08 0.85 2.15
N PRO A 265 -11.01 -0.25 1.39
CA PRO A 265 -9.79 -1.02 1.22
C PRO A 265 -8.61 -0.16 0.73
N PRO A 266 -7.36 -0.59 0.96
CA PRO A 266 -6.20 0.08 0.38
C PRO A 266 -6.25 -0.01 -1.15
N PRO A 267 -5.58 0.91 -1.87
CA PRO A 267 -5.35 0.74 -3.30
C PRO A 267 -4.41 -0.43 -3.56
N GLY A 268 -4.33 -0.88 -4.81
CA GLY A 268 -3.30 -1.80 -5.25
C GLY A 268 -1.92 -1.16 -5.21
N ILE A 269 -0.89 -1.99 -5.30
CA ILE A 269 0.52 -1.57 -5.26
C ILE A 269 1.04 -1.24 -6.67
N SER A 270 1.98 -0.32 -6.74
CA SER A 270 2.63 0.08 -8.00
C SER A 270 3.49 -1.04 -8.59
N SER A 271 3.79 -0.93 -9.88
CA SER A 271 4.73 -1.84 -10.55
C SER A 271 6.11 -1.82 -9.93
N TRP A 272 6.56 -0.67 -9.41
CA TRP A 272 7.84 -0.55 -8.71
C TRP A 272 7.88 -1.47 -7.48
N THR A 273 6.83 -1.46 -6.66
CA THR A 273 6.70 -2.34 -5.49
C THR A 273 6.55 -3.80 -5.90
N LYS A 274 5.70 -4.09 -6.91
CA LYS A 274 5.51 -5.46 -7.42
C LYS A 274 6.81 -6.07 -7.98
N LEU A 275 7.61 -5.27 -8.71
CA LEU A 275 8.90 -5.73 -9.25
C LEU A 275 9.91 -6.06 -8.15
N ARG A 276 9.97 -5.23 -7.09
CA ARG A 276 10.86 -5.48 -5.95
C ARG A 276 10.46 -6.67 -5.10
N LEU A 277 9.17 -7.03 -5.09
CA LEU A 277 8.65 -8.26 -4.48
C LEU A 277 8.80 -9.50 -5.40
N GLY A 278 9.21 -9.33 -6.67
CA GLY A 278 9.30 -10.41 -7.65
C GLY A 278 7.93 -10.89 -8.15
N TRP A 279 6.89 -10.05 -8.05
CA TRP A 279 5.53 -10.46 -8.39
C TRP A 279 5.19 -10.28 -9.87
N ILE A 280 5.85 -9.35 -10.58
CA ILE A 280 5.73 -9.20 -12.04
C ILE A 280 6.78 -10.07 -12.72
N PRO A 281 6.39 -10.99 -13.63
CA PRO A 281 7.35 -11.76 -14.42
C PRO A 281 8.13 -10.86 -15.39
N GLU A 282 9.40 -11.22 -15.65
CA GLU A 282 10.27 -10.41 -16.53
C GLU A 282 9.71 -10.25 -17.95
N GLU A 283 9.05 -11.28 -18.47
CA GLU A 283 8.42 -11.26 -19.79
C GLU A 283 7.25 -10.28 -19.92
N LYS A 284 6.70 -9.82 -18.79
CA LYS A 284 5.66 -8.77 -18.75
C LYS A 284 6.23 -7.34 -18.67
N VAL A 285 7.57 -7.22 -18.66
CA VAL A 285 8.28 -5.93 -18.60
C VAL A 285 8.91 -5.66 -19.98
N ARG A 286 8.36 -4.72 -20.72
CA ARG A 286 8.94 -4.27 -21.99
C ARG A 286 10.02 -3.23 -21.73
N VAL A 287 11.30 -3.60 -21.97
CA VAL A 287 12.41 -2.66 -21.91
C VAL A 287 12.53 -1.96 -23.26
N VAL A 288 12.58 -0.62 -23.24
CA VAL A 288 12.63 0.23 -24.45
C VAL A 288 13.88 1.12 -24.40
N ASP A 289 14.58 1.24 -25.53
CA ASP A 289 15.62 2.26 -25.73
C ASP A 289 14.95 3.57 -26.22
N PRO A 290 15.05 4.68 -25.47
CA PRO A 290 14.42 5.94 -25.86
C PRO A 290 15.04 6.60 -27.10
N LYS A 291 16.17 6.08 -27.62
CA LYS A 291 16.78 6.55 -28.85
C LYS A 291 16.04 6.06 -30.11
N GLU A 292 15.31 4.95 -29.95
CA GLU A 292 14.48 4.36 -31.00
C GLU A 292 13.01 4.65 -30.73
N GLU A 293 12.27 5.03 -31.78
CA GLU A 293 10.83 5.19 -31.66
C GLU A 293 10.17 3.84 -31.48
N SER A 294 9.33 3.70 -30.45
CA SER A 294 8.63 2.47 -30.11
C SER A 294 7.19 2.73 -29.74
N GLU A 295 6.28 1.88 -30.17
CA GLU A 295 4.90 1.85 -29.70
C GLU A 295 4.64 0.54 -28.97
N VAL A 296 4.00 0.64 -27.79
CA VAL A 296 3.70 -0.52 -26.93
C VAL A 296 2.26 -0.43 -26.48
N VAL A 297 1.52 -1.54 -26.54
CA VAL A 297 0.21 -1.67 -25.92
C VAL A 297 0.41 -2.08 -24.46
N LEU A 298 0.05 -1.17 -23.56
CA LEU A 298 0.21 -1.32 -22.11
C LEU A 298 -1.14 -1.71 -21.49
N GLY A 299 -1.22 -2.93 -20.99
CA GLY A 299 -2.42 -3.43 -20.33
C GLY A 299 -2.56 -2.95 -18.89
N PRO A 300 -3.75 -3.10 -18.28
CA PRO A 300 -3.97 -2.79 -16.87
C PRO A 300 -3.05 -3.60 -15.97
N LEU A 301 -2.43 -2.93 -15.01
CA LEU A 301 -1.48 -3.56 -14.08
C LEU A 301 -2.13 -4.68 -13.25
N GLU A 302 -3.40 -4.56 -12.93
CA GLU A 302 -4.14 -5.50 -12.09
C GLU A 302 -4.65 -6.74 -12.85
N ASP A 303 -4.77 -6.66 -14.16
CA ASP A 303 -5.29 -7.78 -14.97
C ASP A 303 -4.33 -8.98 -14.98
N GLY A 304 -3.02 -8.74 -14.93
CA GLY A 304 -1.98 -9.79 -14.94
C GLY A 304 -1.93 -10.61 -16.24
N SER A 305 -3.00 -10.63 -17.04
CA SER A 305 -3.11 -11.43 -18.28
C SER A 305 -2.51 -10.71 -19.50
N SER A 306 -2.42 -9.39 -19.47
CA SER A 306 -1.90 -8.57 -20.56
C SER A 306 -0.46 -8.95 -20.91
N GLU A 307 -0.08 -8.84 -22.19
CA GLU A 307 1.27 -9.14 -22.67
C GLU A 307 2.30 -8.23 -22.01
N THR A 308 2.02 -6.93 -21.94
CA THR A 308 2.89 -5.95 -21.29
C THR A 308 2.14 -5.27 -20.13
N LEU A 309 2.67 -5.42 -18.91
CA LEU A 309 2.18 -4.77 -17.69
C LEU A 309 3.00 -3.53 -17.34
N VAL A 310 4.27 -3.48 -17.75
CA VAL A 310 5.21 -2.41 -17.41
C VAL A 310 6.10 -2.10 -18.62
N ILE A 311 6.28 -0.81 -18.91
CA ILE A 311 7.34 -0.36 -19.81
C ILE A 311 8.47 0.20 -18.95
N LYS A 312 9.71 -0.24 -19.20
CA LYS A 312 10.91 0.25 -18.51
C LYS A 312 11.83 0.97 -19.51
N ILE A 313 12.14 2.24 -19.23
CA ILE A 313 13.09 3.03 -20.00
C ILE A 313 14.33 3.25 -19.14
N ARG A 314 15.45 2.67 -19.53
CA ARG A 314 16.71 2.83 -18.79
C ARG A 314 17.36 4.17 -19.10
N LEU A 315 17.75 4.92 -18.06
CA LEU A 315 18.50 6.17 -18.18
C LEU A 315 19.97 5.96 -17.82
N SER A 316 20.24 5.10 -16.85
CA SER A 316 21.56 4.65 -16.42
C SER A 316 21.47 3.24 -15.81
N GLU A 317 22.53 2.77 -15.19
CA GLU A 317 22.52 1.50 -14.43
C GLU A 317 21.53 1.51 -13.26
N SER A 318 21.38 2.68 -12.60
CA SER A 318 20.56 2.82 -11.38
C SER A 318 19.30 3.66 -11.56
N THR A 319 19.16 4.41 -12.66
CA THR A 319 18.01 5.29 -12.89
C THR A 319 17.21 4.87 -14.11
N TYR A 320 15.88 4.95 -13.99
CA TYR A 320 14.98 4.52 -15.06
C TYR A 320 13.58 5.12 -14.88
N TYR A 321 12.79 5.12 -15.96
CA TYR A 321 11.35 5.28 -15.88
C TYR A 321 10.66 3.92 -15.86
N LEU A 322 9.59 3.80 -15.05
CA LEU A 322 8.57 2.77 -15.14
C LEU A 322 7.26 3.41 -15.57
N ILE A 323 6.57 2.77 -16.50
CA ILE A 323 5.28 3.21 -17.00
C ILE A 323 4.30 2.06 -16.77
N GLU A 324 3.22 2.33 -16.08
CA GLU A 324 2.17 1.37 -15.76
C GLU A 324 0.79 1.95 -16.08
N ASN A 325 -0.16 1.10 -16.35
CA ASN A 325 -1.54 1.50 -16.57
C ASN A 325 -2.39 1.08 -15.37
N ARG A 326 -3.02 2.07 -14.70
CA ARG A 326 -3.91 1.84 -13.56
C ARG A 326 -5.35 2.06 -13.98
N GLN A 327 -6.17 1.05 -13.79
CA GLN A 327 -7.60 1.09 -14.09
C GLN A 327 -8.41 0.71 -12.83
N PRO A 328 -9.64 1.22 -12.66
CA PRO A 328 -10.47 0.93 -11.48
C PRO A 328 -11.09 -0.47 -11.56
N ILE A 329 -10.26 -1.50 -11.70
CA ILE A 329 -10.64 -2.91 -11.79
C ILE A 329 -10.19 -3.68 -10.55
N GLY A 330 -10.66 -4.91 -10.39
CA GLY A 330 -10.35 -5.73 -9.22
C GLY A 330 -11.03 -5.23 -7.93
N ASN A 331 -10.61 -5.76 -6.81
CA ASN A 331 -11.20 -5.42 -5.51
C ASN A 331 -10.56 -4.18 -4.86
N PHE A 332 -9.36 -3.81 -5.29
CA PHE A 332 -8.57 -2.77 -4.65
C PHE A 332 -8.38 -1.54 -5.54
N ASP A 333 -8.02 -1.68 -6.82
CA ASP A 333 -7.79 -0.54 -7.71
C ASP A 333 -9.04 0.24 -8.09
N ARG A 334 -10.23 -0.31 -7.86
CA ARG A 334 -11.48 0.47 -7.92
C ARG A 334 -11.52 1.67 -6.96
N HIS A 335 -10.62 1.69 -5.96
CA HIS A 335 -10.52 2.73 -4.94
C HIS A 335 -9.35 3.68 -5.15
N LEU A 336 -8.70 3.63 -6.32
CA LEU A 336 -7.66 4.59 -6.69
C LEU A 336 -8.17 6.03 -6.75
N PRO A 337 -7.30 7.04 -6.57
CA PRO A 337 -7.68 8.44 -6.71
C PRO A 337 -8.06 8.84 -8.14
N GLY A 338 -7.66 8.03 -9.14
CA GLY A 338 -7.91 8.26 -10.56
C GLY A 338 -7.57 7.02 -11.38
N LYS A 339 -7.56 7.17 -12.71
CA LYS A 339 -7.17 6.12 -13.67
C LYS A 339 -6.31 6.70 -14.78
N GLY A 340 -5.57 5.83 -15.48
CA GLY A 340 -4.72 6.20 -16.61
C GLY A 340 -3.31 5.64 -16.48
N VAL A 341 -2.41 6.18 -17.27
CA VAL A 341 -1.00 5.78 -17.30
C VAL A 341 -0.21 6.56 -16.26
N LEU A 342 0.44 5.85 -15.35
CA LEU A 342 1.40 6.44 -14.42
C LEU A 342 2.81 6.33 -14.99
N ILE A 343 3.56 7.42 -14.87
CA ILE A 343 4.98 7.48 -15.23
C ILE A 343 5.76 7.73 -13.94
N MET A 344 6.65 6.81 -13.58
CA MET A 344 7.47 6.87 -12.37
C MET A 344 8.94 7.02 -12.73
N TYR A 345 9.62 7.97 -12.13
CA TYR A 345 11.09 8.04 -12.15
C TYR A 345 11.62 7.28 -10.93
N ALA A 346 12.54 6.35 -11.15
CA ALA A 346 13.17 5.56 -10.09
C ALA A 346 14.70 5.77 -10.07
N ASP A 347 15.27 5.73 -8.85
CA ASP A 347 16.71 5.77 -8.60
C ASP A 347 17.07 4.74 -7.51
N ASP A 348 17.67 3.62 -7.92
CA ASP A 348 18.00 2.50 -7.02
C ASP A 348 19.14 2.80 -6.02
N ARG A 349 19.82 3.97 -6.14
CA ARG A 349 20.83 4.42 -5.17
C ARG A 349 20.22 5.01 -3.90
N ILE A 350 18.92 5.38 -3.97
CA ILE A 350 18.21 6.01 -2.86
C ILE A 350 17.49 4.91 -2.07
N GLY A 351 17.87 4.74 -0.81
CA GLY A 351 17.29 3.70 0.06
C GLY A 351 16.12 4.16 0.93
N GLU A 352 15.90 5.48 1.06
CA GLU A 352 14.88 6.06 1.96
C GLU A 352 14.33 7.38 1.39
N CYS A 353 13.06 7.69 1.70
CA CYS A 353 12.43 8.97 1.34
C CYS A 353 12.75 10.03 2.40
N ARG A 354 13.79 10.80 2.18
CA ARG A 354 14.25 11.87 3.08
C ARG A 354 14.93 13.00 2.33
N HIS A 355 14.88 14.21 2.89
CA HIS A 355 15.60 15.38 2.37
C HIS A 355 15.28 15.68 0.89
N GLY A 356 14.01 15.45 0.47
CA GLY A 356 13.57 15.62 -0.91
C GLY A 356 14.03 14.54 -1.90
N ALA A 357 14.75 13.50 -1.42
CA ALA A 357 15.13 12.34 -2.21
C ALA A 357 14.14 11.19 -2.01
N SER A 358 13.90 10.41 -3.07
CA SER A 358 13.07 9.19 -3.00
C SER A 358 13.52 8.15 -4.03
N PRO A 359 13.40 6.84 -3.69
CA PRO A 359 13.77 5.75 -4.61
C PRO A 359 12.85 5.67 -5.82
N VAL A 360 11.62 6.17 -5.70
CA VAL A 360 10.65 6.29 -6.80
C VAL A 360 9.72 7.47 -6.56
N ARG A 361 9.35 8.16 -7.64
CA ARG A 361 8.37 9.26 -7.60
C ARG A 361 7.56 9.33 -8.89
N LEU A 362 6.30 9.73 -8.77
CA LEU A 362 5.40 9.97 -9.91
C LEU A 362 5.77 11.25 -10.66
N MET A 363 5.71 11.18 -11.98
CA MET A 363 5.62 12.35 -12.85
C MET A 363 4.14 12.78 -12.86
N ASN A 364 3.89 14.02 -12.47
CA ASN A 364 2.52 14.49 -12.26
C ASN A 364 1.94 15.10 -13.52
N ALA A 365 0.89 14.49 -14.08
CA ALA A 365 0.20 15.00 -15.27
C ALA A 365 -0.61 16.27 -14.98
N ASP A 366 -1.05 16.48 -13.74
CA ASP A 366 -1.84 17.66 -13.34
C ASP A 366 -1.39 18.18 -11.95
N PRO A 367 -0.42 19.10 -11.95
CA PRO A 367 0.06 19.70 -10.70
C PRO A 367 -0.98 20.54 -9.95
N ALA A 368 -2.10 20.93 -10.57
CA ALA A 368 -3.16 21.66 -9.91
C ALA A 368 -3.97 20.78 -8.96
N VAL A 369 -3.94 19.46 -9.14
CA VAL A 369 -4.61 18.50 -8.26
C VAL A 369 -3.64 18.08 -7.14
N PRO A 370 -3.98 18.33 -5.86
CA PRO A 370 -3.07 18.11 -4.74
C PRO A 370 -2.78 16.61 -4.51
N TYR A 371 -1.69 16.34 -3.80
CA TYR A 371 -1.29 15.01 -3.32
C TYR A 371 -1.15 13.96 -4.42
N LEU A 372 -0.75 14.38 -5.63
CA LEU A 372 -0.57 13.53 -6.81
C LEU A 372 -1.82 12.76 -7.25
N GLN A 373 -3.02 13.19 -6.83
CA GLN A 373 -4.26 12.53 -7.26
C GLN A 373 -4.51 12.68 -8.76
N GLY A 374 -3.99 13.77 -9.38
CA GLY A 374 -4.03 14.04 -10.83
C GLY A 374 -2.83 13.50 -11.61
N ALA A 375 -2.00 12.60 -11.02
CA ALA A 375 -0.73 12.20 -11.63
C ALA A 375 -0.89 11.32 -12.89
N ALA A 376 -2.04 10.70 -13.10
CA ALA A 376 -2.27 9.83 -14.24
C ALA A 376 -2.40 10.61 -15.56
N PHE A 377 -1.72 10.13 -16.58
CA PHE A 377 -1.84 10.57 -17.96
C PHE A 377 -2.99 9.85 -18.64
N ASP A 378 -3.95 10.58 -19.17
CA ASP A 378 -5.15 10.03 -19.84
C ASP A 378 -5.64 11.03 -20.92
N PRO A 379 -5.73 10.64 -22.20
CA PRO A 379 -6.28 11.50 -23.24
C PRO A 379 -7.79 11.77 -23.03
N PRO A 380 -8.33 12.90 -23.47
CA PRO A 380 -7.60 14.03 -24.08
C PRO A 380 -7.05 15.02 -23.04
N GLY A 381 -5.97 15.71 -23.42
CA GLY A 381 -5.42 16.85 -22.67
C GLY A 381 -4.31 16.52 -21.69
N LYS A 382 -4.11 15.25 -21.33
CA LYS A 382 -3.03 14.78 -20.44
C LYS A 382 -2.32 13.58 -21.06
N GLU A 383 -1.95 13.69 -22.34
CA GLU A 383 -1.38 12.58 -23.09
C GLU A 383 0.13 12.64 -23.25
N LEU A 384 0.79 13.71 -22.80
CA LEU A 384 2.20 13.96 -23.12
C LEU A 384 3.06 14.20 -21.89
N PHE A 385 4.13 13.43 -21.75
CA PHE A 385 5.24 13.69 -20.83
C PHE A 385 6.53 13.93 -21.62
N VAL A 386 7.29 14.98 -21.27
CA VAL A 386 8.56 15.33 -21.90
C VAL A 386 9.64 15.51 -20.85
N ASP A 387 10.70 14.71 -20.94
CA ASP A 387 11.94 14.91 -20.20
C ASP A 387 12.99 15.54 -21.14
N LYS A 388 13.11 16.87 -21.05
CA LYS A 388 14.06 17.63 -21.88
C LYS A 388 15.53 17.27 -21.58
N LYS A 389 15.84 16.91 -20.32
CA LYS A 389 17.21 16.57 -19.89
C LYS A 389 17.69 15.28 -20.54
N ASN A 390 16.86 14.25 -20.51
CA ASN A 390 17.19 12.95 -21.08
C ASN A 390 16.72 12.79 -22.53
N LYS A 391 16.10 13.83 -23.11
CA LYS A 391 15.55 13.86 -24.49
C LYS A 391 14.55 12.73 -24.71
N ILE A 392 13.60 12.55 -23.81
CA ILE A 392 12.56 11.50 -23.87
C ILE A 392 11.19 12.17 -24.00
N GLU A 393 10.43 11.70 -24.96
CA GLU A 393 9.00 11.97 -25.07
C GLU A 393 8.23 10.67 -24.86
N ILE A 394 7.23 10.69 -23.97
CA ILE A 394 6.28 9.59 -23.73
C ILE A 394 4.89 10.14 -24.05
N ARG A 395 4.23 9.57 -25.04
CA ARG A 395 2.91 9.98 -25.50
C ARG A 395 1.91 8.84 -25.37
N ILE A 396 0.80 9.12 -24.71
CA ILE A 396 -0.36 8.23 -24.69
C ILE A 396 -1.15 8.50 -25.98
N VAL A 397 -1.04 7.59 -26.95
CA VAL A 397 -1.56 7.80 -28.31
C VAL A 397 -3.06 7.61 -28.34
N GLU A 398 -3.54 6.51 -27.77
CA GLU A 398 -4.95 6.16 -27.73
C GLU A 398 -5.28 5.19 -26.59
N ARG A 399 -6.55 5.14 -26.23
CA ARG A 399 -7.10 4.13 -25.33
C ARG A 399 -7.70 2.99 -26.15
N ILE A 400 -7.37 1.74 -25.79
CA ILE A 400 -7.84 0.50 -26.43
C ILE A 400 -8.54 -0.35 -25.34
N GLY A 401 -9.84 -0.15 -25.17
CA GLY A 401 -10.56 -0.73 -24.03
C GLY A 401 -9.99 -0.21 -22.71
N ASP A 402 -9.47 -1.10 -21.86
CA ASP A 402 -8.78 -0.74 -20.61
C ASP A 402 -7.25 -0.62 -20.78
N SER A 403 -6.71 -0.88 -21.96
CA SER A 403 -5.30 -0.71 -22.30
C SER A 403 -5.03 0.65 -22.95
N TYR A 404 -3.75 1.01 -23.03
CA TYR A 404 -3.29 2.21 -23.74
C TYR A 404 -2.19 1.87 -24.75
N ARG A 405 -2.21 2.53 -25.90
CA ARG A 405 -1.06 2.57 -26.82
C ARG A 405 -0.15 3.71 -26.38
N VAL A 406 1.06 3.37 -26.01
CA VAL A 406 2.09 4.32 -25.53
C VAL A 406 3.21 4.38 -26.56
N ARG A 407 3.51 5.60 -27.04
CA ARG A 407 4.66 5.85 -27.91
C ARG A 407 5.79 6.46 -27.09
N ILE A 408 6.98 5.90 -27.23
CA ILE A 408 8.23 6.41 -26.67
C ILE A 408 9.11 6.86 -27.82
N SER A 409 9.63 8.06 -27.76
CA SER A 409 10.50 8.59 -28.81
C SER A 409 11.56 9.53 -28.24
N ASN A 410 12.59 9.78 -29.07
CA ASN A 410 13.58 10.80 -28.77
C ASN A 410 12.94 12.20 -28.86
N GLY A 411 12.83 12.89 -27.73
CA GLY A 411 12.33 14.25 -27.63
C GLY A 411 13.27 15.26 -28.28
N LYS A 412 13.55 15.08 -29.58
CA LYS A 412 14.18 16.14 -30.36
C LYS A 412 13.25 17.33 -30.30
N CYS A 413 13.78 18.48 -29.83
CA CYS A 413 13.06 19.74 -29.78
C CYS A 413 12.11 19.90 -30.97
N VAL A 414 10.82 19.65 -30.78
CA VAL A 414 9.82 20.26 -31.64
C VAL A 414 10.00 21.75 -31.38
N LYS A 415 10.57 22.50 -32.37
CA LYS A 415 10.54 23.94 -32.35
C LYS A 415 9.09 24.37 -32.21
N PRO A 416 8.81 25.36 -31.37
CA PRO A 416 7.47 25.88 -31.14
C PRO A 416 6.80 26.32 -32.42
#